data_8a3252ea23c443191077d44ab6d96557
#
_entry.id   8a3252ea23c443191077d44ab6d96557
#
_cell.length_a   1.000
_cell.length_b   1.000
_cell.length_c   1.000
_cell.angle_alpha   90.00
_cell.angle_beta   90.00
_cell.angle_gamma   90.00
#
_symmetry.space_group_name_H-M   'P 1'
#
loop_
_entity.id
_entity.type
_entity.pdbx_description
1 polymer ?
#
loop_
_entity_poly.entity_id
_entity_poly.type
_entity_poly.pdbx_seq_one_letter_code
_entity_poly.pdbx_strand_id
1 'polypeptide(L)'
;MIPTGLPADPDSAPNSGVDPNTDKPRSDFKRTGRMTLYVRRFFRRPSAVVGLVMLVVLLFFALVGSHLTKWAYDQPDFTALSDPPSADHWLGTTTGGSDMYALIIRGLGRSLSIGFISSIAITIIAAFIGTAIAYFEGAVEKVGMWLLDMLLVVPSFLLIALIISGSTGGNDWIWLIFGLTAFGWVGYARTLRTLTLSLREREYIKAAKYMGVPAFRIILRHLIPNLGSVLVINTVLGVVSAVNSETALSFLGLGIKAPDTSLGTLLNNGQSIILTAPWVLLFPSIVLILLTFSVQLIGDGLRDAIDPYSRSAGKAE
;
A
#
# COMPACT_ATOMS: atom_id res chain seq x y z
N MET A 1 33.31 45.08 -64.48
CA MET A 1 32.49 46.30 -64.32
C MET A 1 31.84 46.21 -62.98
N ILE A 2 32.28 47.01 -62.02
CA ILE A 2 31.79 47.19 -60.67
C ILE A 2 30.91 48.44 -60.69
N PRO A 3 29.72 48.46 -60.11
CA PRO A 3 29.17 49.71 -59.65
C PRO A 3 29.18 49.81 -58.12
N THR A 4 29.88 50.79 -57.72
CA THR A 4 29.99 51.59 -56.51
C THR A 4 28.69 51.84 -55.76
N GLY A 5 28.78 51.66 -54.46
CA GLY A 5 28.55 52.54 -53.34
C GLY A 5 27.21 53.26 -53.23
N LEU A 6 26.44 52.88 -52.19
CA LEU A 6 25.47 53.77 -51.54
C LEU A 6 25.97 54.09 -50.12
N PRO A 7 25.86 55.32 -49.65
CA PRO A 7 26.36 55.75 -48.35
C PRO A 7 25.45 55.23 -47.22
N ALA A 8 26.07 54.81 -46.12
CA ALA A 8 25.42 54.45 -44.90
C ALA A 8 24.75 55.69 -44.25
N ASP A 9 23.47 55.54 -43.89
CA ASP A 9 22.73 56.51 -43.11
C ASP A 9 23.16 56.46 -41.64
N PRO A 10 23.67 57.54 -41.05
CA PRO A 10 24.24 57.54 -39.71
C PRO A 10 23.16 57.61 -38.58
N ASP A 11 21.87 57.59 -38.87
CA ASP A 11 20.81 57.86 -37.88
C ASP A 11 19.95 56.63 -37.49
N SER A 12 20.38 55.42 -37.81
CA SER A 12 19.66 54.21 -37.37
C SER A 12 20.29 53.55 -36.13
N ALA A 13 20.45 54.30 -35.04
CA ALA A 13 20.70 53.70 -33.73
C ALA A 13 19.42 53.08 -33.17
N PRO A 14 19.35 51.80 -32.83
CA PRO A 14 18.18 51.25 -32.18
C PRO A 14 18.11 51.82 -30.78
N ASN A 15 17.02 52.60 -30.57
CA ASN A 15 16.66 53.18 -29.28
C ASN A 15 16.37 52.01 -28.29
N SER A 16 17.39 51.63 -27.51
CA SER A 16 17.24 50.72 -26.36
C SER A 16 16.56 51.42 -25.22
N GLY A 17 15.23 51.64 -25.40
CA GLY A 17 14.36 52.06 -24.31
C GLY A 17 14.29 50.97 -23.23
N VAL A 18 15.31 50.93 -22.38
CA VAL A 18 15.22 50.22 -21.09
C VAL A 18 14.26 51.06 -20.26
N ASP A 19 13.01 50.60 -20.14
CA ASP A 19 12.03 51.16 -19.23
C ASP A 19 12.50 50.91 -17.77
N PRO A 20 12.86 51.94 -16.97
CA PRO A 20 13.37 51.76 -15.61
C PRO A 20 12.29 51.29 -14.61
N ASN A 21 11.07 51.02 -15.06
CA ASN A 21 9.95 50.77 -14.18
C ASN A 21 9.39 49.33 -14.27
N THR A 22 10.17 48.34 -14.78
CA THR A 22 9.80 46.93 -14.79
C THR A 22 10.34 46.12 -13.61
N ASP A 23 10.80 46.77 -12.57
CA ASP A 23 11.08 46.11 -11.27
C ASP A 23 9.78 45.89 -10.48
N LYS A 24 8.82 45.15 -11.09
CA LYS A 24 7.77 44.53 -10.28
C LYS A 24 8.46 43.47 -9.41
N PRO A 25 8.34 43.54 -8.08
CA PRO A 25 8.93 42.55 -7.21
C PRO A 25 8.42 41.17 -7.66
N ARG A 26 9.33 40.31 -8.06
CA ARG A 26 9.05 38.89 -8.30
C ARG A 26 8.31 38.38 -7.08
N SER A 27 7.04 38.10 -7.22
CA SER A 27 6.20 37.51 -6.18
C SER A 27 6.99 36.39 -5.55
N ASP A 28 7.20 36.53 -4.25
CA ASP A 28 7.85 35.53 -3.39
C ASP A 28 7.09 34.21 -3.55
N PHE A 29 7.53 33.37 -4.50
CA PHE A 29 7.03 32.01 -4.65
C PHE A 29 7.48 31.26 -3.40
N LYS A 30 6.68 31.32 -2.32
CA LYS A 30 6.82 30.43 -1.19
C LYS A 30 6.95 29.02 -1.74
N ARG A 31 8.14 28.44 -1.62
CA ARG A 31 8.40 27.03 -1.98
C ARG A 31 7.53 26.16 -1.10
N THR A 32 6.30 25.87 -1.56
CA THR A 32 5.44 24.89 -0.90
C THR A 32 6.16 23.54 -0.94
N GLY A 33 6.39 22.97 0.22
CA GLY A 33 7.08 21.67 0.32
C GLY A 33 6.36 20.62 -0.53
N ARG A 34 7.11 19.73 -1.18
CA ARG A 34 6.56 18.67 -2.06
C ARG A 34 5.45 17.88 -1.36
N MET A 35 5.60 17.61 -0.05
CA MET A 35 4.62 16.89 0.75
C MET A 35 3.28 17.63 0.84
N THR A 36 3.30 18.94 1.07
CA THR A 36 2.09 19.78 1.13
C THR A 36 1.32 19.75 -0.20
N LEU A 37 2.05 19.70 -1.33
CA LEU A 37 1.44 19.58 -2.64
C LEU A 37 0.77 18.22 -2.85
N TYR A 38 1.40 17.11 -2.43
CA TYR A 38 0.83 15.77 -2.52
C TYR A 38 -0.43 15.64 -1.67
N VAL A 39 -0.38 16.09 -0.41
CA VAL A 39 -1.54 16.10 0.48
C VAL A 39 -2.69 16.92 -0.11
N ARG A 40 -2.42 18.15 -0.59
CA ARG A 40 -3.45 18.99 -1.21
C ARG A 40 -4.05 18.36 -2.47
N ARG A 41 -3.24 17.68 -3.29
CA ARG A 41 -3.72 16.97 -4.48
C ARG A 41 -4.58 15.76 -4.12
N PHE A 42 -4.18 14.98 -3.12
CA PHE A 42 -4.92 13.84 -2.61
C PHE A 42 -6.33 14.26 -2.15
N PHE A 43 -6.46 15.26 -1.29
CA PHE A 43 -7.75 15.75 -0.81
C PHE A 43 -8.62 16.44 -1.88
N ARG A 44 -8.08 16.76 -3.04
CA ARG A 44 -8.87 17.26 -4.19
C ARG A 44 -9.51 16.15 -5.02
N ARG A 45 -9.20 14.89 -4.75
CA ARG A 45 -9.80 13.72 -5.40
C ARG A 45 -10.94 13.18 -4.53
N PRO A 46 -12.21 13.27 -4.98
CA PRO A 46 -13.35 12.79 -4.16
C PRO A 46 -13.24 11.30 -3.84
N SER A 47 -12.80 10.47 -4.80
CA SER A 47 -12.62 9.03 -4.59
C SER A 47 -11.63 8.71 -3.46
N ALA A 48 -10.49 9.43 -3.41
CA ALA A 48 -9.50 9.23 -2.36
C ALA A 48 -10.03 9.62 -0.97
N VAL A 49 -10.82 10.70 -0.91
CA VAL A 49 -11.47 11.15 0.34
C VAL A 49 -12.52 10.13 0.79
N VAL A 50 -13.33 9.61 -0.14
CA VAL A 50 -14.32 8.55 0.16
C VAL A 50 -13.60 7.31 0.70
N GLY A 51 -12.53 6.84 0.04
CA GLY A 51 -11.74 5.71 0.51
C GLY A 51 -11.15 5.95 1.91
N LEU A 52 -10.63 7.17 2.16
CA LEU A 52 -10.09 7.53 3.48
C LEU A 52 -11.18 7.53 4.57
N VAL A 53 -12.34 8.12 4.30
CA VAL A 53 -13.46 8.13 5.26
C VAL A 53 -13.92 6.70 5.55
N MET A 54 -14.08 5.86 4.51
CA MET A 54 -14.45 4.45 4.68
C MET A 54 -13.42 3.71 5.55
N LEU A 55 -12.13 3.87 5.28
CA LEU A 55 -11.08 3.22 6.08
C LEU A 55 -11.08 3.72 7.53
N VAL A 56 -11.25 5.03 7.77
CA VAL A 56 -11.34 5.60 9.12
C VAL A 56 -12.54 5.03 9.87
N VAL A 57 -13.70 4.88 9.21
CA VAL A 57 -14.88 4.24 9.81
C VAL A 57 -14.60 2.79 10.16
N LEU A 58 -13.98 2.02 9.26
CA LEU A 58 -13.62 0.62 9.52
C LEU A 58 -12.61 0.50 10.67
N LEU A 59 -11.60 1.38 10.72
CA LEU A 59 -10.64 1.44 11.82
C LEU A 59 -11.32 1.80 13.16
N PHE A 60 -12.24 2.75 13.14
CA PHE A 60 -13.03 3.10 14.31
C PHE A 60 -13.81 1.87 14.84
N PHE A 61 -14.51 1.14 13.97
CA PHE A 61 -15.20 -0.08 14.37
C PHE A 61 -14.24 -1.17 14.83
N ALA A 62 -13.09 -1.35 14.19
CA ALA A 62 -12.07 -2.31 14.62
C ALA A 62 -11.52 -2.04 16.03
N LEU A 63 -11.40 -0.75 16.43
CA LEU A 63 -10.84 -0.34 17.71
C LEU A 63 -11.89 -0.20 18.82
N VAL A 64 -13.06 0.33 18.49
CA VAL A 64 -14.10 0.71 19.46
C VAL A 64 -15.31 -0.23 19.41
N GLY A 65 -15.50 -0.92 18.28
CA GLY A 65 -16.70 -1.73 18.03
C GLY A 65 -16.97 -2.81 19.07
N SER A 66 -15.94 -3.40 19.66
CA SER A 66 -16.08 -4.38 20.74
C SER A 66 -16.72 -3.82 22.01
N HIS A 67 -16.67 -2.51 22.22
CA HIS A 67 -17.33 -1.85 23.36
C HIS A 67 -18.80 -1.48 23.10
N LEU A 68 -19.26 -1.61 21.85
CA LEU A 68 -20.64 -1.30 21.48
C LEU A 68 -21.61 -2.46 21.65
N THR A 69 -21.11 -3.68 21.82
CA THR A 69 -21.90 -4.88 22.05
C THR A 69 -21.64 -5.45 23.45
N LYS A 70 -22.63 -6.14 24.00
CA LYS A 70 -22.49 -6.90 25.24
C LYS A 70 -21.80 -8.27 25.05
N TRP A 71 -21.70 -8.73 23.80
CA TRP A 71 -21.19 -10.05 23.44
C TRP A 71 -19.69 -10.02 23.18
N ALA A 72 -18.96 -10.98 23.75
CA ALA A 72 -17.58 -11.21 23.40
C ALA A 72 -17.49 -12.21 22.23
N TYR A 73 -16.46 -12.08 21.39
CA TYR A 73 -16.28 -12.95 20.21
C TYR A 73 -16.05 -14.42 20.55
N ASP A 74 -15.55 -14.73 21.76
CA ASP A 74 -15.22 -16.04 22.29
C ASP A 74 -16.28 -16.60 23.28
N GLN A 75 -17.40 -15.92 23.45
CA GLN A 75 -18.49 -16.32 24.32
C GLN A 75 -19.75 -16.65 23.50
N PRO A 76 -20.06 -17.94 23.26
CA PRO A 76 -21.26 -18.32 22.55
C PRO A 76 -22.52 -18.22 23.43
N ASP A 77 -23.62 -17.78 22.83
CA ASP A 77 -24.97 -17.91 23.40
C ASP A 77 -25.62 -19.19 22.88
N PHE A 78 -25.66 -20.24 23.72
CA PHE A 78 -26.23 -21.51 23.36
C PHE A 78 -27.79 -21.49 23.27
N THR A 79 -28.40 -20.37 23.61
CA THR A 79 -29.87 -20.19 23.46
C THR A 79 -30.23 -19.62 22.10
N ALA A 80 -29.27 -19.06 21.36
CA ALA A 80 -29.45 -18.40 20.07
C ALA A 80 -28.53 -19.05 18.99
N LEU A 81 -28.81 -20.27 18.61
CA LEU A 81 -28.05 -21.02 17.60
C LEU A 81 -28.58 -20.75 16.18
N SER A 82 -27.77 -20.22 15.30
CA SER A 82 -28.15 -19.84 13.93
C SER A 82 -29.36 -18.89 13.88
N ASP A 83 -29.46 -18.00 14.84
CA ASP A 83 -30.54 -17.02 14.88
C ASP A 83 -30.27 -15.86 13.91
N PRO A 84 -31.31 -15.40 13.18
CA PRO A 84 -31.20 -14.27 12.27
C PRO A 84 -30.94 -12.97 13.03
N PRO A 85 -30.55 -11.88 12.32
CA PRO A 85 -30.37 -10.57 12.93
C PRO A 85 -31.56 -10.15 13.81
N SER A 86 -31.24 -9.73 15.04
CA SER A 86 -32.19 -9.35 16.07
C SER A 86 -31.73 -8.16 16.90
N ALA A 87 -32.54 -7.68 17.84
CA ALA A 87 -32.17 -6.60 18.75
C ALA A 87 -31.03 -7.01 19.71
N ASP A 88 -30.94 -8.29 20.06
CA ASP A 88 -29.90 -8.84 20.92
C ASP A 88 -28.63 -9.20 20.15
N HIS A 89 -28.76 -9.71 18.94
CA HIS A 89 -27.69 -10.09 18.02
C HIS A 89 -27.85 -9.32 16.70
N TRP A 90 -27.26 -8.14 16.58
CA TRP A 90 -27.48 -7.20 15.48
C TRP A 90 -27.23 -7.79 14.09
N LEU A 91 -26.25 -8.66 13.94
CA LEU A 91 -25.92 -9.34 12.69
C LEU A 91 -26.22 -10.85 12.73
N GLY A 92 -27.02 -11.28 13.69
CA GLY A 92 -27.36 -12.69 13.93
C GLY A 92 -26.24 -13.46 14.60
N THR A 93 -26.41 -14.80 14.67
CA THR A 93 -25.45 -15.70 15.32
C THR A 93 -24.98 -16.79 14.38
N THR A 94 -23.85 -17.42 14.73
CA THR A 94 -23.32 -18.60 14.05
C THR A 94 -24.05 -19.87 14.48
N THR A 95 -23.77 -21.01 13.84
CA THR A 95 -24.26 -22.33 14.27
C THR A 95 -23.84 -22.70 15.68
N GLY A 96 -22.72 -22.13 16.17
CA GLY A 96 -22.24 -22.31 17.54
C GLY A 96 -22.77 -21.28 18.55
N GLY A 97 -23.67 -20.36 18.14
CA GLY A 97 -24.23 -19.33 19.01
C GLY A 97 -23.33 -18.10 19.20
N SER A 98 -22.19 -18.00 18.48
CA SER A 98 -21.34 -16.82 18.60
C SER A 98 -21.93 -15.62 17.86
N ASP A 99 -21.87 -14.43 18.47
CA ASP A 99 -22.38 -13.18 17.91
C ASP A 99 -21.60 -12.74 16.68
N MET A 100 -22.29 -12.56 15.56
CA MET A 100 -21.66 -12.21 14.28
C MET A 100 -21.06 -10.82 14.27
N TYR A 101 -21.65 -9.85 14.97
CA TYR A 101 -21.07 -8.51 15.06
C TYR A 101 -19.72 -8.56 15.81
N ALA A 102 -19.67 -9.24 16.95
CA ALA A 102 -18.43 -9.38 17.74
C ALA A 102 -17.33 -10.10 16.94
N LEU A 103 -17.68 -11.17 16.21
CA LEU A 103 -16.75 -11.89 15.33
C LEU A 103 -16.25 -11.04 14.18
N ILE A 104 -17.10 -10.24 13.53
CA ILE A 104 -16.72 -9.35 12.44
C ILE A 104 -15.76 -8.25 12.93
N ILE A 105 -16.05 -7.64 14.07
CA ILE A 105 -15.17 -6.62 14.66
C ILE A 105 -13.80 -7.21 14.98
N ARG A 106 -13.76 -8.40 15.58
CA ARG A 106 -12.51 -9.12 15.85
C ARG A 106 -11.77 -9.45 14.56
N GLY A 107 -12.47 -10.04 13.59
CA GLY A 107 -11.92 -10.42 12.29
C GLY A 107 -11.39 -9.22 11.49
N LEU A 108 -12.11 -8.10 11.48
CA LEU A 108 -11.68 -6.86 10.84
C LEU A 108 -10.38 -6.35 11.46
N GLY A 109 -10.28 -6.33 12.79
CA GLY A 109 -9.06 -5.93 13.49
C GLY A 109 -7.87 -6.81 13.14
N ARG A 110 -8.06 -8.13 13.03
CA ARG A 110 -7.02 -9.08 12.64
C ARG A 110 -6.60 -8.92 11.18
N SER A 111 -7.55 -8.88 10.24
CA SER A 111 -7.25 -8.70 8.81
C SER A 111 -6.55 -7.35 8.55
N LEU A 112 -6.95 -6.26 9.22
CA LEU A 112 -6.26 -4.97 9.17
C LEU A 112 -4.83 -5.08 9.70
N SER A 113 -4.63 -5.70 10.87
CA SER A 113 -3.29 -5.85 11.48
C SER A 113 -2.36 -6.64 10.56
N ILE A 114 -2.84 -7.76 10.02
CA ILE A 114 -2.08 -8.58 9.07
C ILE A 114 -1.74 -7.77 7.82
N GLY A 115 -2.73 -7.11 7.23
CA GLY A 115 -2.55 -6.32 6.02
C GLY A 115 -1.51 -5.22 6.18
N PHE A 116 -1.65 -4.37 7.20
CA PHE A 116 -0.74 -3.24 7.42
C PHE A 116 0.66 -3.68 7.82
N ILE A 117 0.80 -4.59 8.80
CA ILE A 117 2.12 -5.00 9.30
C ILE A 117 2.89 -5.74 8.21
N SER A 118 2.24 -6.69 7.51
CA SER A 118 2.90 -7.43 6.42
C SER A 118 3.30 -6.50 5.29
N SER A 119 2.43 -5.59 4.86
CA SER A 119 2.72 -4.68 3.75
C SER A 119 3.89 -3.74 4.06
N ILE A 120 3.95 -3.17 5.27
CA ILE A 120 5.07 -2.33 5.70
C ILE A 120 6.37 -3.13 5.73
N ALA A 121 6.36 -4.33 6.34
CA ALA A 121 7.54 -5.19 6.44
C ALA A 121 8.03 -5.63 5.05
N ILE A 122 7.12 -6.05 4.17
CA ILE A 122 7.39 -6.40 2.77
C ILE A 122 8.06 -5.23 2.04
N THR A 123 7.51 -4.03 2.16
CA THR A 123 8.04 -2.85 1.47
C THR A 123 9.43 -2.47 1.98
N ILE A 124 9.66 -2.53 3.30
CA ILE A 124 10.97 -2.26 3.90
C ILE A 124 12.02 -3.25 3.39
N ILE A 125 11.73 -4.56 3.45
CA ILE A 125 12.66 -5.61 3.01
C ILE A 125 12.95 -5.44 1.51
N ALA A 126 11.90 -5.25 0.69
CA ALA A 126 12.04 -5.06 -0.75
C ALA A 126 12.86 -3.81 -1.10
N ALA A 127 12.66 -2.70 -0.36
CA ALA A 127 13.43 -1.48 -0.56
C ALA A 127 14.92 -1.69 -0.29
N PHE A 128 15.27 -2.35 0.80
CA PHE A 128 16.68 -2.63 1.11
C PHE A 128 17.30 -3.60 0.13
N ILE A 129 16.70 -4.76 -0.10
CA ILE A 129 17.27 -5.82 -0.93
C ILE A 129 17.31 -5.38 -2.40
N GLY A 130 16.20 -4.84 -2.93
CA GLY A 130 16.12 -4.40 -4.31
C GLY A 130 17.13 -3.28 -4.65
N THR A 131 17.26 -2.27 -3.76
CA THR A 131 18.25 -1.21 -3.96
C THR A 131 19.68 -1.69 -3.78
N ALA A 132 19.93 -2.61 -2.83
CA ALA A 132 21.27 -3.19 -2.64
C ALA A 132 21.71 -4.00 -3.86
N ILE A 133 20.85 -4.87 -4.40
CA ILE A 133 21.12 -5.65 -5.61
C ILE A 133 21.47 -4.73 -6.79
N ALA A 134 20.73 -3.60 -6.95
CA ALA A 134 20.97 -2.65 -8.02
C ALA A 134 22.23 -1.81 -7.80
N TYR A 135 22.58 -1.48 -6.56
CA TYR A 135 23.75 -0.65 -6.24
C TYR A 135 25.06 -1.41 -6.39
N PHE A 136 25.13 -2.65 -5.89
CA PHE A 136 26.31 -3.51 -5.97
C PHE A 136 26.31 -4.28 -7.30
N GLU A 137 27.05 -3.78 -8.25
CA GLU A 137 27.20 -4.39 -9.58
C GLU A 137 27.91 -5.74 -9.54
N GLY A 138 27.94 -6.44 -10.69
CA GLY A 138 28.76 -7.62 -10.91
C GLY A 138 28.23 -8.87 -10.23
N ALA A 139 29.00 -9.52 -9.37
CA ALA A 139 28.65 -10.79 -8.75
C ALA A 139 27.45 -10.66 -7.80
N VAL A 140 27.38 -9.58 -7.01
CA VAL A 140 26.26 -9.35 -6.06
C VAL A 140 24.93 -9.20 -6.81
N GLU A 141 24.93 -8.48 -7.92
CA GLU A 141 23.72 -8.34 -8.75
C GLU A 141 23.32 -9.68 -9.37
N LYS A 142 24.28 -10.43 -9.94
CA LYS A 142 23.98 -11.74 -10.55
C LYS A 142 23.44 -12.74 -9.54
N VAL A 143 24.09 -12.87 -8.38
CA VAL A 143 23.66 -13.78 -7.31
C VAL A 143 22.33 -13.33 -6.71
N GLY A 144 22.17 -12.03 -6.46
CA GLY A 144 20.92 -11.48 -5.94
C GLY A 144 19.74 -11.72 -6.88
N MET A 145 19.91 -11.48 -8.19
CA MET A 145 18.87 -11.76 -9.19
C MET A 145 18.57 -13.24 -9.29
N TRP A 146 19.60 -14.10 -9.31
CA TRP A 146 19.41 -15.54 -9.31
C TRP A 146 18.60 -16.01 -8.10
N LEU A 147 18.89 -15.47 -6.90
CA LEU A 147 18.15 -15.78 -5.68
C LEU A 147 16.68 -15.33 -5.78
N LEU A 148 16.43 -14.10 -6.28
CA LEU A 148 15.04 -13.63 -6.49
C LEU A 148 14.30 -14.52 -7.48
N ASP A 149 14.95 -14.93 -8.58
CA ASP A 149 14.32 -15.78 -9.58
C ASP A 149 14.03 -17.19 -9.01
N MET A 150 14.93 -17.76 -8.20
CA MET A 150 14.70 -19.03 -7.48
C MET A 150 13.50 -18.93 -6.53
N LEU A 151 13.42 -17.85 -5.75
CA LEU A 151 12.32 -17.67 -4.81
C LEU A 151 10.97 -17.44 -5.50
N LEU A 152 10.93 -16.87 -6.71
CA LEU A 152 9.70 -16.67 -7.48
C LEU A 152 9.14 -17.97 -8.07
N VAL A 153 9.98 -18.97 -8.31
CA VAL A 153 9.55 -20.30 -8.80
C VAL A 153 8.84 -21.09 -7.70
N VAL A 154 9.21 -20.85 -6.46
CA VAL A 154 8.62 -21.56 -5.32
C VAL A 154 7.18 -21.09 -5.08
N PRO A 155 6.19 -22.00 -5.02
CA PRO A 155 4.81 -21.64 -4.72
C PRO A 155 4.68 -21.11 -3.26
N SER A 156 4.84 -19.79 -3.09
CA SER A 156 4.84 -19.15 -1.76
C SER A 156 3.60 -19.47 -0.94
N PHE A 157 2.44 -19.59 -1.60
CA PHE A 157 1.19 -19.96 -0.94
C PHE A 157 1.31 -21.28 -0.17
N LEU A 158 1.91 -22.32 -0.77
CA LEU A 158 2.09 -23.62 -0.12
C LEU A 158 3.05 -23.54 1.07
N LEU A 159 4.13 -22.75 0.95
CA LEU A 159 5.07 -22.58 2.06
C LEU A 159 4.45 -21.83 3.23
N ILE A 160 3.66 -20.79 2.95
CA ILE A 160 2.92 -20.06 3.98
C ILE A 160 1.93 -21.00 4.68
N ALA A 161 1.18 -21.79 3.92
CA ALA A 161 0.25 -22.79 4.46
C ALA A 161 0.96 -23.79 5.37
N LEU A 162 2.16 -24.28 4.97
CA LEU A 162 2.97 -25.18 5.79
C LEU A 162 3.44 -24.53 7.09
N ILE A 163 3.89 -23.27 7.05
CA ILE A 163 4.29 -22.50 8.25
C ILE A 163 3.12 -22.40 9.24
N ILE A 164 1.92 -22.08 8.74
CA ILE A 164 0.73 -21.91 9.60
C ILE A 164 0.23 -23.25 10.13
N SER A 165 0.33 -24.34 9.35
CA SER A 165 -0.11 -25.66 9.79
C SER A 165 0.64 -26.17 11.01
N GLY A 166 1.92 -25.77 11.17
CA GLY A 166 2.74 -26.07 12.32
C GLY A 166 2.47 -25.21 13.54
N SER A 167 1.66 -24.16 13.43
CA SER A 167 1.29 -23.28 14.53
C SER A 167 0.29 -23.97 15.47
N THR A 168 0.58 -23.92 16.77
CA THR A 168 -0.28 -24.47 17.82
C THR A 168 -0.75 -23.34 18.72
N GLY A 169 -2.01 -22.88 18.47
CA GLY A 169 -2.81 -22.09 19.43
C GLY A 169 -2.53 -20.59 19.53
N GLY A 170 -3.56 -19.79 19.22
CA GLY A 170 -3.74 -18.39 19.66
C GLY A 170 -2.94 -17.30 18.93
N ASN A 171 -1.82 -17.64 18.30
CA ASN A 171 -0.93 -16.67 17.63
C ASN A 171 -0.78 -16.90 16.11
N ASP A 172 -1.72 -17.59 15.49
CA ASP A 172 -1.69 -17.95 14.06
C ASP A 172 -1.55 -16.71 13.16
N TRP A 173 -2.16 -15.60 13.56
CA TRP A 173 -2.07 -14.33 12.85
C TRP A 173 -0.64 -13.76 12.76
N ILE A 174 0.21 -14.02 13.76
CA ILE A 174 1.63 -13.61 13.75
C ILE A 174 2.40 -14.47 12.74
N TRP A 175 2.12 -15.78 12.70
CA TRP A 175 2.72 -16.67 11.72
C TRP A 175 2.29 -16.36 10.29
N LEU A 176 1.03 -15.88 10.10
CA LEU A 176 0.57 -15.34 8.83
C LEU A 176 1.38 -14.11 8.40
N ILE A 177 1.57 -13.15 9.30
CA ILE A 177 2.40 -11.97 9.03
C ILE A 177 3.82 -12.39 8.63
N PHE A 178 4.42 -13.31 9.39
CA PHE A 178 5.75 -13.83 9.10
C PHE A 178 5.80 -14.50 7.72
N GLY A 179 4.88 -15.39 7.42
CA GLY A 179 4.82 -16.12 6.15
C GLY A 179 4.61 -15.18 4.96
N LEU A 180 3.63 -14.26 5.04
CA LEU A 180 3.38 -13.26 4.01
C LEU A 180 4.61 -12.36 3.79
N THR A 181 5.26 -11.95 4.89
CA THR A 181 6.45 -11.13 4.81
C THR A 181 7.64 -11.87 4.22
N ALA A 182 7.85 -13.14 4.61
CA ALA A 182 8.99 -13.93 4.17
C ALA A 182 9.06 -14.11 2.64
N PHE A 183 7.92 -14.13 1.96
CA PHE A 183 7.86 -14.37 0.51
C PHE A 183 7.34 -13.16 -0.29
N GLY A 184 6.52 -12.28 0.30
CA GLY A 184 5.86 -11.19 -0.42
C GLY A 184 6.79 -10.10 -0.96
N TRP A 185 7.97 -9.93 -0.39
CA TRP A 185 8.94 -8.89 -0.78
C TRP A 185 9.64 -9.16 -2.12
N VAL A 186 9.70 -10.41 -2.60
CA VAL A 186 10.56 -10.83 -3.72
C VAL A 186 10.19 -10.10 -5.02
N GLY A 187 8.90 -10.07 -5.38
CA GLY A 187 8.42 -9.37 -6.58
C GLY A 187 8.63 -7.86 -6.51
N TYR A 188 8.41 -7.26 -5.34
CA TYR A 188 8.64 -5.82 -5.13
C TYR A 188 10.14 -5.48 -5.18
N ALA A 189 11.03 -6.32 -4.63
CA ALA A 189 12.47 -6.12 -4.70
C ALA A 189 12.97 -6.09 -6.16
N ARG A 190 12.42 -6.95 -7.03
CA ARG A 190 12.74 -6.95 -8.46
C ARG A 190 12.32 -5.64 -9.15
N THR A 191 11.13 -5.15 -8.85
CA THR A 191 10.64 -3.86 -9.35
C THR A 191 11.51 -2.69 -8.87
N LEU A 192 11.83 -2.66 -7.58
CA LEU A 192 12.65 -1.60 -6.99
C LEU A 192 14.10 -1.64 -7.51
N ARG A 193 14.65 -2.83 -7.75
CA ARG A 193 15.95 -2.98 -8.42
C ARG A 193 15.93 -2.29 -9.78
N THR A 194 14.91 -2.54 -10.61
CA THR A 194 14.82 -1.93 -11.96
C THR A 194 14.76 -0.40 -11.89
N LEU A 195 13.96 0.15 -10.96
CA LEU A 195 13.89 1.59 -10.75
C LEU A 195 15.22 2.18 -10.23
N THR A 196 15.92 1.45 -9.36
CA THR A 196 17.18 1.88 -8.78
C THR A 196 18.29 1.94 -9.81
N LEU A 197 18.28 1.07 -10.84
CA LEU A 197 19.28 1.10 -11.93
C LEU A 197 19.34 2.48 -12.61
N SER A 198 18.18 3.08 -12.87
CA SER A 198 18.12 4.42 -13.46
C SER A 198 18.57 5.53 -12.50
N LEU A 199 18.35 5.36 -11.20
CA LEU A 199 18.73 6.33 -10.19
C LEU A 199 20.23 6.33 -9.90
N ARG A 200 20.88 5.17 -9.88
CA ARG A 200 22.33 5.06 -9.59
C ARG A 200 23.20 5.73 -10.65
N GLU A 201 22.72 5.85 -11.90
CA GLU A 201 23.41 6.51 -13.00
C GLU A 201 23.39 8.04 -12.90
N ARG A 202 22.63 8.61 -11.99
CA ARG A 202 22.54 10.06 -11.81
C ARG A 202 23.84 10.65 -11.27
N GLU A 203 24.20 11.84 -11.76
CA GLU A 203 25.47 12.51 -11.45
C GLU A 203 25.73 12.68 -9.96
N TYR A 204 24.72 13.04 -9.16
CA TYR A 204 24.88 13.22 -7.71
C TYR A 204 25.18 11.91 -6.97
N ILE A 205 24.71 10.75 -7.47
CA ILE A 205 25.05 9.44 -6.91
C ILE A 205 26.51 9.09 -7.26
N LYS A 206 26.90 9.30 -8.52
CA LYS A 206 28.29 9.10 -8.97
C LYS A 206 29.25 10.00 -8.18
N ALA A 207 28.90 11.27 -8.01
CA ALA A 207 29.70 12.20 -7.20
C ALA A 207 29.85 11.72 -5.74
N ALA A 208 28.77 11.28 -5.10
CA ALA A 208 28.83 10.70 -3.75
C ALA A 208 29.75 9.47 -3.67
N LYS A 209 29.68 8.58 -4.69
CA LYS A 209 30.53 7.39 -4.78
C LYS A 209 32.01 7.79 -4.94
N TYR A 210 32.34 8.76 -5.81
CA TYR A 210 33.72 9.28 -6.00
C TYR A 210 34.26 10.00 -4.77
N MET A 211 33.41 10.65 -3.98
CA MET A 211 33.79 11.26 -2.69
C MET A 211 33.98 10.24 -1.56
N GLY A 212 33.88 8.93 -1.83
CA GLY A 212 34.10 7.88 -0.84
C GLY A 212 32.96 7.70 0.16
N VAL A 213 31.76 8.20 -0.12
CA VAL A 213 30.60 7.97 0.76
C VAL A 213 30.28 6.47 0.80
N PRO A 214 30.17 5.85 2.00
CA PRO A 214 29.94 4.41 2.10
C PRO A 214 28.60 4.00 1.47
N ALA A 215 28.59 2.83 0.81
CA ALA A 215 27.46 2.27 0.07
C ALA A 215 26.14 2.31 0.85
N PHE A 216 26.17 1.87 2.11
CA PHE A 216 25.00 1.86 2.99
C PHE A 216 24.39 3.27 3.17
N ARG A 217 25.23 4.30 3.27
CA ARG A 217 24.77 5.70 3.38
C ARG A 217 24.17 6.20 2.05
N ILE A 218 24.73 5.79 0.91
CA ILE A 218 24.16 6.12 -0.40
C ILE A 218 22.78 5.47 -0.56
N ILE A 219 22.66 4.18 -0.23
CA ILE A 219 21.38 3.46 -0.30
C ILE A 219 20.33 4.15 0.58
N LEU A 220 20.64 4.39 1.87
CA LEU A 220 19.67 4.93 2.82
C LEU A 220 19.33 6.40 2.63
N ARG A 221 20.32 7.24 2.29
CA ARG A 221 20.11 8.71 2.21
C ARG A 221 19.83 9.23 0.80
N HIS A 222 20.19 8.46 -0.23
CA HIS A 222 20.04 8.93 -1.60
C HIS A 222 19.10 8.04 -2.42
N LEU A 223 19.25 6.72 -2.43
CA LEU A 223 18.43 5.84 -3.27
C LEU A 223 17.02 5.64 -2.69
N ILE A 224 16.90 5.10 -1.49
CA ILE A 224 15.58 4.80 -0.86
C ILE A 224 14.67 6.04 -0.77
N PRO A 225 15.15 7.24 -0.33
CA PRO A 225 14.28 8.42 -0.29
C PRO A 225 13.82 8.89 -1.66
N ASN A 226 14.61 8.68 -2.72
CA ASN A 226 14.21 9.00 -4.09
C ASN A 226 13.14 8.03 -4.65
N LEU A 227 13.05 6.82 -4.10
CA LEU A 227 11.98 5.85 -4.37
C LEU A 227 10.75 6.06 -3.47
N GLY A 228 10.80 7.02 -2.54
CA GLY A 228 9.81 7.19 -1.48
C GLY A 228 8.37 7.23 -1.97
N SER A 229 8.08 7.89 -3.09
CA SER A 229 6.74 7.93 -3.68
C SER A 229 6.25 6.55 -4.12
N VAL A 230 7.12 5.77 -4.76
CA VAL A 230 6.80 4.40 -5.19
C VAL A 230 6.62 3.49 -3.98
N LEU A 231 7.48 3.65 -2.95
CA LEU A 231 7.38 2.87 -1.72
C LEU A 231 6.06 3.12 -0.98
N VAL A 232 5.61 4.37 -0.88
CA VAL A 232 4.32 4.71 -0.24
C VAL A 232 3.15 4.08 -1.00
N ILE A 233 3.11 4.21 -2.33
CA ILE A 233 2.07 3.60 -3.16
C ILE A 233 2.08 2.07 -3.01
N ASN A 234 3.25 1.44 -3.09
CA ASN A 234 3.39 -0.01 -2.94
C ASN A 234 2.97 -0.48 -1.54
N THR A 235 3.27 0.29 -0.48
CA THR A 235 2.81 -0.04 0.87
C THR A 235 1.29 -0.03 0.95
N VAL A 236 0.62 1.00 0.43
CA VAL A 236 -0.85 1.09 0.50
C VAL A 236 -1.50 -0.03 -0.32
N LEU A 237 -1.08 -0.23 -1.56
CA LEU A 237 -1.62 -1.31 -2.41
C LEU A 237 -1.23 -2.70 -1.88
N GLY A 238 -0.09 -2.81 -1.22
CA GLY A 238 0.39 -4.01 -0.55
C GLY A 238 -0.53 -4.46 0.59
N VAL A 239 -1.23 -3.53 1.27
CA VAL A 239 -2.24 -3.88 2.28
C VAL A 239 -3.36 -4.70 1.65
N VAL A 240 -3.88 -4.28 0.48
CA VAL A 240 -4.93 -5.03 -0.24
C VAL A 240 -4.42 -6.42 -0.62
N SER A 241 -3.20 -6.50 -1.14
CA SER A 241 -2.59 -7.78 -1.53
C SER A 241 -2.42 -8.72 -0.33
N ALA A 242 -1.97 -8.21 0.82
CA ALA A 242 -1.78 -9.00 2.02
C ALA A 242 -3.13 -9.48 2.62
N VAL A 243 -4.14 -8.60 2.67
CA VAL A 243 -5.50 -8.96 3.11
C VAL A 243 -6.10 -10.03 2.20
N ASN A 244 -6.00 -9.87 0.88
CA ASN A 244 -6.50 -10.85 -0.07
C ASN A 244 -5.77 -12.21 0.05
N SER A 245 -4.45 -12.21 0.26
CA SER A 245 -3.67 -13.43 0.47
C SER A 245 -4.04 -14.12 1.78
N GLU A 246 -4.21 -13.37 2.87
CA GLU A 246 -4.71 -13.88 4.15
C GLU A 246 -6.11 -14.49 3.97
N THR A 247 -7.01 -13.74 3.32
CA THR A 247 -8.38 -14.20 3.07
C THR A 247 -8.39 -15.50 2.27
N ALA A 248 -7.58 -15.61 1.23
CA ALA A 248 -7.50 -16.83 0.42
C ALA A 248 -7.00 -18.03 1.23
N LEU A 249 -5.95 -17.85 2.05
CA LEU A 249 -5.44 -18.90 2.94
C LEU A 249 -6.49 -19.32 3.98
N SER A 250 -7.12 -18.33 4.64
CA SER A 250 -8.14 -18.57 5.65
C SER A 250 -9.40 -19.24 5.07
N PHE A 251 -9.82 -18.80 3.86
CA PHE A 251 -10.96 -19.38 3.15
C PHE A 251 -10.73 -20.85 2.78
N LEU A 252 -9.49 -21.27 2.56
CA LEU A 252 -9.13 -22.67 2.34
C LEU A 252 -8.91 -23.46 3.65
N GLY A 253 -9.17 -22.85 4.81
CA GLY A 253 -8.97 -23.48 6.11
C GLY A 253 -7.52 -23.49 6.59
N LEU A 254 -6.63 -22.78 5.89
CA LEU A 254 -5.20 -22.69 6.18
C LEU A 254 -4.84 -21.34 6.87
N GLY A 255 -5.84 -20.69 7.47
CA GLY A 255 -5.67 -19.39 8.11
C GLY A 255 -5.70 -19.44 9.63
N ILE A 256 -6.29 -18.40 10.23
CA ILE A 256 -6.42 -18.25 11.68
C ILE A 256 -7.40 -19.31 12.21
N LYS A 257 -6.97 -20.00 13.29
CA LYS A 257 -7.73 -21.04 13.95
C LYS A 257 -8.47 -20.49 15.18
N ALA A 258 -9.61 -21.13 15.51
CA ALA A 258 -10.33 -20.81 16.75
C ALA A 258 -9.43 -20.92 17.99
N PRO A 259 -9.64 -20.08 19.03
CA PRO A 259 -10.79 -19.16 19.19
C PRO A 259 -10.64 -17.81 18.46
N ASP A 260 -9.48 -17.48 17.90
CA ASP A 260 -9.30 -16.24 17.13
C ASP A 260 -9.93 -16.37 15.73
N THR A 261 -10.14 -15.25 15.04
CA THR A 261 -10.80 -15.20 13.74
C THR A 261 -10.29 -14.08 12.87
N SER A 262 -10.51 -14.17 11.56
CA SER A 262 -10.32 -13.13 10.56
C SER A 262 -11.54 -13.02 9.66
N LEU A 263 -11.60 -12.00 8.80
CA LEU A 263 -12.67 -11.92 7.80
C LEU A 263 -12.64 -13.15 6.87
N GLY A 264 -11.46 -13.62 6.47
CA GLY A 264 -11.30 -14.82 5.64
C GLY A 264 -11.79 -16.11 6.33
N THR A 265 -11.52 -16.28 7.62
CA THR A 265 -12.01 -17.43 8.42
C THR A 265 -13.54 -17.40 8.53
N LEU A 266 -14.14 -16.21 8.72
CA LEU A 266 -15.60 -16.06 8.75
C LEU A 266 -16.22 -16.42 7.40
N LEU A 267 -15.59 -16.07 6.29
CA LEU A 267 -16.05 -16.48 4.95
C LEU A 267 -16.01 -17.99 4.76
N ASN A 268 -14.94 -18.65 5.22
CA ASN A 268 -14.84 -20.10 5.19
C ASN A 268 -15.98 -20.78 5.96
N ASN A 269 -16.23 -20.32 7.18
CA ASN A 269 -17.32 -20.85 8.02
C ASN A 269 -18.70 -20.62 7.40
N GLY A 270 -18.92 -19.43 6.82
CA GLY A 270 -20.20 -19.03 6.24
C GLY A 270 -20.57 -19.78 4.97
N GLN A 271 -19.56 -20.18 4.13
CA GLN A 271 -19.85 -20.87 2.87
C GLN A 271 -20.57 -22.21 3.05
N SER A 272 -20.27 -22.94 4.14
CA SER A 272 -20.86 -24.25 4.42
C SER A 272 -22.32 -24.18 4.87
N ILE A 273 -22.77 -23.03 5.35
CA ILE A 273 -24.11 -22.83 5.96
C ILE A 273 -24.93 -21.73 5.27
N ILE A 274 -24.54 -21.35 4.05
CA ILE A 274 -25.18 -20.24 3.32
C ILE A 274 -26.70 -20.41 3.13
N LEU A 275 -27.17 -21.64 3.03
CA LEU A 275 -28.60 -21.94 2.85
C LEU A 275 -29.42 -21.79 4.13
N THR A 276 -28.79 -21.96 5.30
CA THR A 276 -29.46 -21.92 6.60
C THR A 276 -29.23 -20.60 7.35
N ALA A 277 -28.02 -20.04 7.22
CA ALA A 277 -27.62 -18.80 7.88
C ALA A 277 -26.82 -17.88 6.92
N PRO A 278 -27.48 -17.28 5.90
CA PRO A 278 -26.81 -16.52 4.86
C PRO A 278 -26.07 -15.28 5.40
N TRP A 279 -26.49 -14.71 6.53
CA TRP A 279 -25.86 -13.55 7.17
C TRP A 279 -24.41 -13.83 7.60
N VAL A 280 -24.09 -15.10 7.95
CA VAL A 280 -22.74 -15.51 8.36
C VAL A 280 -21.71 -15.35 7.23
N LEU A 281 -22.14 -15.47 5.97
CA LEU A 281 -21.29 -15.21 4.80
C LEU A 281 -21.41 -13.76 4.33
N LEU A 282 -22.62 -13.22 4.26
CA LEU A 282 -22.89 -11.91 3.64
C LEU A 282 -22.22 -10.75 4.38
N PHE A 283 -22.34 -10.67 5.69
CA PHE A 283 -21.80 -9.53 6.43
C PHE A 283 -20.26 -9.47 6.41
N PRO A 284 -19.50 -10.55 6.67
CA PRO A 284 -18.04 -10.52 6.49
C PRO A 284 -17.61 -10.20 5.06
N SER A 285 -18.36 -10.68 4.05
CA SER A 285 -18.10 -10.36 2.64
C SER A 285 -18.20 -8.86 2.37
N ILE A 286 -19.27 -8.23 2.84
CA ILE A 286 -19.49 -6.79 2.70
C ILE A 286 -18.34 -6.01 3.36
N VAL A 287 -17.96 -6.36 4.58
CA VAL A 287 -16.89 -5.69 5.32
C VAL A 287 -15.55 -5.87 4.61
N LEU A 288 -15.24 -7.05 4.07
CA LEU A 288 -14.03 -7.30 3.29
C LEU A 288 -13.99 -6.48 2.00
N ILE A 289 -15.12 -6.40 1.27
CA ILE A 289 -15.23 -5.57 0.07
C ILE A 289 -15.02 -4.09 0.42
N LEU A 290 -15.66 -3.59 1.47
CA LEU A 290 -15.49 -2.21 1.92
C LEU A 290 -14.04 -1.93 2.32
N LEU A 291 -13.37 -2.86 3.02
CA LEU A 291 -11.97 -2.74 3.41
C LEU A 291 -11.06 -2.66 2.19
N THR A 292 -11.14 -3.64 1.30
CA THR A 292 -10.26 -3.70 0.12
C THR A 292 -10.51 -2.53 -0.82
N PHE A 293 -11.76 -2.16 -1.04
CA PHE A 293 -12.16 -1.03 -1.87
C PHE A 293 -11.69 0.31 -1.29
N SER A 294 -11.81 0.51 0.03
CA SER A 294 -11.36 1.73 0.69
C SER A 294 -9.86 1.95 0.52
N VAL A 295 -9.06 0.90 0.74
CA VAL A 295 -7.60 0.96 0.60
C VAL A 295 -7.19 1.14 -0.87
N GLN A 296 -7.90 0.48 -1.81
CA GLN A 296 -7.67 0.66 -3.25
C GLN A 296 -7.90 2.11 -3.68
N LEU A 297 -9.02 2.74 -3.27
CA LEU A 297 -9.30 4.14 -3.57
C LEU A 297 -8.22 5.10 -3.02
N ILE A 298 -7.70 4.81 -1.83
CA ILE A 298 -6.59 5.57 -1.25
C ILE A 298 -5.32 5.39 -2.09
N GLY A 299 -5.00 4.16 -2.50
CA GLY A 299 -3.83 3.84 -3.32
C GLY A 299 -3.87 4.56 -4.67
N ASP A 300 -5.01 4.52 -5.35
CA ASP A 300 -5.22 5.21 -6.63
C ASP A 300 -5.13 6.74 -6.47
N GLY A 301 -5.73 7.28 -5.38
CA GLY A 301 -5.63 8.70 -5.06
C GLY A 301 -4.20 9.16 -4.76
N LEU A 302 -3.40 8.35 -4.08
CA LEU A 302 -1.99 8.63 -3.83
C LEU A 302 -1.17 8.57 -5.13
N ARG A 303 -1.42 7.58 -5.98
CA ARG A 303 -0.77 7.45 -7.29
C ARG A 303 -1.02 8.70 -8.13
N ASP A 304 -2.28 9.14 -8.24
CA ASP A 304 -2.65 10.33 -8.99
C ASP A 304 -2.09 11.64 -8.39
N ALA A 305 -1.98 11.72 -7.06
CA ALA A 305 -1.42 12.89 -6.38
C ALA A 305 0.10 13.03 -6.62
N ILE A 306 0.79 11.90 -6.79
CA ILE A 306 2.24 11.82 -6.97
C ILE A 306 2.63 11.95 -8.45
N ASP A 307 1.79 11.49 -9.39
CA ASP A 307 2.06 11.55 -10.84
C ASP A 307 2.00 13.00 -11.34
N PRO A 308 3.10 13.56 -11.88
CA PRO A 308 3.12 14.92 -12.42
C PRO A 308 2.33 15.06 -13.73
N TYR A 309 2.09 13.97 -14.47
CA TYR A 309 1.48 13.98 -15.81
C TYR A 309 -0.03 13.74 -15.81
N SER A 310 -0.65 13.39 -14.71
CA SER A 310 -2.10 13.10 -14.63
C SER A 310 -3.03 14.29 -15.03
N ARG A 311 -2.49 15.50 -15.21
CA ARG A 311 -3.24 16.70 -15.60
C ARG A 311 -3.30 16.98 -17.11
N SER A 312 -2.50 16.31 -17.92
CA SER A 312 -2.48 16.59 -19.38
C SER A 312 -3.58 15.89 -20.15
N ALA A 313 -4.17 14.83 -19.60
CA ALA A 313 -5.25 14.08 -20.27
C ALA A 313 -6.65 14.69 -20.11
N GLY A 314 -6.86 15.63 -19.20
CA GLY A 314 -8.19 16.23 -18.91
C GLY A 314 -8.45 17.63 -19.49
N LYS A 315 -7.60 18.12 -20.43
CA LYS A 315 -7.78 19.43 -21.08
C LYS A 315 -7.87 19.36 -22.60
N ALA A 316 -8.16 18.18 -23.15
CA ALA A 316 -8.38 17.99 -24.59
C ALA A 316 -9.83 17.58 -24.88
N GLU A 317 -10.81 18.23 -24.22
CA GLU A 317 -12.21 18.30 -24.66
C GLU A 317 -12.74 19.72 -24.42
#